data_ce8784faddd845f9d4d3e386fab8b106
#
_entry.id   ce8784faddd845f9d4d3e386fab8b106
#
_cell.length_a   1.000
_cell.length_b   1.000
_cell.length_c   1.000
_cell.angle_alpha   90.00
_cell.angle_beta   90.00
_cell.angle_gamma   90.00
#
_symmetry.space_group_name_H-M   'P 1'
#
loop_
_entity.id
_entity.type
_entity.pdbx_description
1 polymer ?
#
loop_
_entity_poly.entity_id
_entity_poly.type
_entity_poly.pdbx_seq_one_letter_code
_entity_poly.pdbx_strand_id
1 'polypeptide(L)'
;MQVDWGEAVIYLGGQRMAVNPFCARLCFSCAPFVIAYERQNLESFLDALTRAIQFFGGVPRQVIFDNARVAVKSGFGAHAVAQEDYAQFAAHYGFEPVFCNPASGNEKGLVENLVGYIRRNVCVPLPRVRSLEELNAKLLEQCAKYQTHRVDNKPASVGEMLTEERQALHAIPRYTLDTSKKFYPTVGRYATVIVETNQYSVPCGYRGQSTTVKAYPNHIEIWLSLIHI
;
A
#
# COMPACT_ATOMS: atom_id res chain seq x y z
N MET A 1 -4.50 9.83 9.65
CA MET A 1 -3.52 9.59 8.56
C MET A 1 -4.17 9.93 7.23
N GLN A 2 -3.47 10.65 6.36
CA GLN A 2 -3.92 10.88 4.98
C GLN A 2 -3.13 9.97 4.04
N VAL A 3 -3.78 9.44 3.00
CA VAL A 3 -3.14 8.57 2.01
C VAL A 3 -3.53 8.98 0.59
N ASP A 4 -2.61 8.78 -0.36
CA ASP A 4 -2.84 9.07 -1.78
C ASP A 4 -1.88 8.26 -2.67
N TRP A 5 -2.24 8.12 -3.94
CA TRP A 5 -1.40 7.52 -4.95
C TRP A 5 -0.72 8.60 -5.80
N GLY A 6 0.55 8.39 -6.07
CA GLY A 6 1.30 9.14 -7.06
C GLY A 6 1.59 8.31 -8.31
N GLU A 7 2.09 8.97 -9.35
CA GLU A 7 2.69 8.32 -10.51
C GLU A 7 4.12 8.80 -10.66
N ALA A 8 5.03 7.89 -10.95
CA ALA A 8 6.44 8.21 -11.18
C ALA A 8 7.01 7.31 -12.29
N VAL A 9 8.12 7.75 -12.86
CA VAL A 9 8.86 6.96 -13.85
C VAL A 9 10.23 6.67 -13.29
N ILE A 10 10.71 5.44 -13.51
CA ILE A 10 12.01 4.96 -13.07
C ILE A 10 12.70 4.16 -14.18
N TYR A 11 13.97 3.85 -14.00
CA TYR A 11 14.66 2.80 -14.75
C TYR A 11 14.78 1.57 -13.86
N LEU A 12 14.05 0.49 -14.19
CA LEU A 12 14.08 -0.81 -13.53
C LEU A 12 14.85 -1.81 -14.39
N GLY A 13 15.98 -2.32 -13.91
CA GLY A 13 16.82 -3.24 -14.70
C GLY A 13 17.29 -2.64 -16.05
N GLY A 14 17.40 -1.31 -16.14
CA GLY A 14 17.75 -0.59 -17.37
C GLY A 14 16.57 -0.22 -18.27
N GLN A 15 15.35 -0.71 -18.01
CA GLN A 15 14.15 -0.37 -18.76
C GLN A 15 13.37 0.75 -18.09
N ARG A 16 12.85 1.68 -18.89
CA ARG A 16 11.98 2.76 -18.40
C ARG A 16 10.61 2.20 -18.06
N MET A 17 10.17 2.40 -16.83
CA MET A 17 8.92 1.85 -16.31
C MET A 17 8.16 2.90 -15.50
N ALA A 18 6.83 2.91 -15.61
CA ALA A 18 5.96 3.65 -14.72
C ALA A 18 5.72 2.84 -13.45
N VAL A 19 5.76 3.52 -12.30
CA VAL A 19 5.44 2.95 -10.99
C VAL A 19 4.48 3.87 -10.26
N ASN A 20 3.79 3.32 -9.29
CA ASN A 20 2.76 3.99 -8.52
C ASN A 20 3.20 4.09 -7.04
N PRO A 21 3.80 5.21 -6.60
CA PRO A 21 4.07 5.43 -5.20
C PRO A 21 2.77 5.60 -4.41
N PHE A 22 2.58 4.77 -3.40
CA PHE A 22 1.61 4.98 -2.34
C PHE A 22 2.26 5.89 -1.29
N CYS A 23 1.60 6.99 -1.00
CA CYS A 23 2.04 7.99 -0.04
C CYS A 23 1.09 8.00 1.15
N ALA A 24 1.62 7.85 2.36
CA ALA A 24 0.86 8.04 3.59
C ALA A 24 1.53 9.10 4.47
N ARG A 25 0.74 9.90 5.16
CA ARG A 25 1.23 10.94 6.07
C ARG A 25 0.39 11.01 7.32
N LEU A 26 1.02 10.94 8.48
CA LEU A 26 0.37 11.21 9.75
C LEU A 26 0.06 12.71 9.86
N CYS A 27 -1.10 13.06 10.41
CA CYS A 27 -1.58 14.45 10.36
C CYS A 27 -0.98 15.33 11.45
N PHE A 28 -0.64 14.78 12.61
CA PHE A 28 -0.05 15.53 13.71
C PHE A 28 1.45 15.75 13.51
N SER A 29 2.22 14.69 13.37
CA SER A 29 3.68 14.75 13.18
C SER A 29 4.13 15.15 11.79
N CYS A 30 3.26 15.00 10.79
CA CYS A 30 3.61 15.09 9.38
C CYS A 30 4.61 14.00 8.93
N ALA A 31 4.78 12.92 9.68
CA ALA A 31 5.66 11.81 9.33
C ALA A 31 5.21 11.14 8.04
N PRO A 32 6.09 11.03 7.01
CA PRO A 32 5.77 10.41 5.75
C PRO A 32 6.07 8.91 5.77
N PHE A 33 5.32 8.16 4.97
CA PHE A 33 5.62 6.82 4.54
C PHE A 33 5.36 6.73 3.03
N VAL A 34 6.29 6.15 2.28
CA VAL A 34 6.15 5.99 0.83
C VAL A 34 6.67 4.63 0.41
N ILE A 35 5.89 3.94 -0.42
CA ILE A 35 6.26 2.67 -1.04
C ILE A 35 5.69 2.62 -2.46
N ALA A 36 6.44 2.08 -3.42
CA ALA A 36 6.04 2.02 -4.82
C ALA A 36 5.58 0.61 -5.23
N TYR A 37 4.59 0.56 -6.10
CA TYR A 37 4.02 -0.64 -6.70
C TYR A 37 3.97 -0.50 -8.23
N GLU A 38 3.88 -1.63 -8.91
CA GLU A 38 3.65 -1.65 -10.36
C GLU A 38 2.22 -1.25 -10.71
N ARG A 39 1.26 -1.58 -9.85
CA ARG A 39 -0.18 -1.38 -10.12
C ARG A 39 -0.89 -0.76 -8.92
N GLN A 40 -1.88 0.07 -9.21
CA GLN A 40 -2.84 0.58 -8.23
C GLN A 40 -4.05 -0.36 -8.21
N ASN A 41 -3.97 -1.43 -7.46
CA ASN A 41 -5.09 -2.36 -7.21
C ASN A 41 -5.37 -2.48 -5.70
N LEU A 42 -6.42 -3.19 -5.33
CA LEU A 42 -6.84 -3.33 -3.94
C LEU A 42 -5.76 -4.03 -3.11
N GLU A 43 -5.14 -5.07 -3.65
CA GLU A 43 -4.09 -5.84 -2.98
C GLU A 43 -2.88 -4.96 -2.64
N SER A 44 -2.44 -4.12 -3.60
CA SER A 44 -1.36 -3.14 -3.38
C SER A 44 -1.76 -2.08 -2.35
N PHE A 45 -3.02 -1.65 -2.36
CA PHE A 45 -3.52 -0.66 -1.40
C PHE A 45 -3.54 -1.20 0.02
N LEU A 46 -4.06 -2.42 0.22
CA LEU A 46 -4.13 -3.06 1.54
C LEU A 46 -2.73 -3.43 2.07
N ASP A 47 -1.83 -3.92 1.20
CA ASP A 47 -0.43 -4.17 1.56
C ASP A 47 0.28 -2.87 1.97
N ALA A 48 0.08 -1.78 1.21
CA ALA A 48 0.66 -0.48 1.53
C ALA A 48 0.17 0.07 2.88
N LEU A 49 -1.13 -0.05 3.17
CA LEU A 49 -1.68 0.34 4.47
C LEU A 49 -1.10 -0.50 5.61
N THR A 50 -1.00 -1.82 5.43
CA THR A 50 -0.37 -2.72 6.42
C THR A 50 1.05 -2.29 6.73
N ARG A 51 1.86 -2.04 5.69
CA ARG A 51 3.24 -1.58 5.85
C ARG A 51 3.35 -0.19 6.46
N ALA A 52 2.44 0.73 6.13
CA ALA A 52 2.38 2.06 6.74
C ALA A 52 2.09 1.98 8.25
N ILE A 53 1.10 1.17 8.65
CA ILE A 53 0.76 0.91 10.05
C ILE A 53 1.96 0.34 10.81
N GLN A 54 2.66 -0.63 10.22
CA GLN A 54 3.87 -1.22 10.80
C GLN A 54 5.01 -0.19 10.92
N PHE A 55 5.23 0.62 9.89
CA PHE A 55 6.27 1.66 9.87
C PHE A 55 6.03 2.74 10.92
N PHE A 56 4.80 3.18 11.08
CA PHE A 56 4.44 4.17 12.11
C PHE A 56 4.43 3.57 13.52
N GLY A 57 4.31 2.25 13.65
CA GLY A 57 4.29 1.54 14.93
C GLY A 57 2.94 1.57 15.63
N GLY A 58 1.84 1.79 14.90
CA GLY A 58 0.48 1.80 15.43
C GLY A 58 -0.57 2.15 14.38
N VAL A 59 -1.83 1.95 14.72
CA VAL A 59 -2.98 2.18 13.84
C VAL A 59 -3.57 3.57 14.09
N PRO A 60 -3.67 4.45 13.09
CA PRO A 60 -4.33 5.75 13.23
C PRO A 60 -5.83 5.55 13.42
N ARG A 61 -6.48 6.46 14.17
CA ARG A 61 -7.94 6.40 14.37
C ARG A 61 -8.73 6.54 13.07
N GLN A 62 -8.22 7.32 12.14
CA GLN A 62 -8.87 7.59 10.85
C GLN A 62 -7.84 7.49 9.73
N VAL A 63 -8.27 6.89 8.60
CA VAL A 63 -7.53 6.90 7.33
C VAL A 63 -8.35 7.68 6.31
N ILE A 64 -7.80 8.80 5.89
CA ILE A 64 -8.44 9.76 4.99
C ILE A 64 -7.83 9.58 3.59
N PHE A 65 -8.66 9.37 2.58
CA PHE A 65 -8.17 9.29 1.20
C PHE A 65 -9.19 9.81 0.20
N ASP A 66 -8.69 10.24 -0.94
CA ASP A 66 -9.53 10.65 -2.05
C ASP A 66 -10.09 9.40 -2.70
N ASN A 67 -11.32 9.45 -2.96
CA ASN A 67 -12.20 8.56 -3.71
C ASN A 67 -11.47 7.55 -4.62
N ALA A 68 -10.54 6.80 -4.03
CA ALA A 68 -9.79 5.81 -4.75
C ALA A 68 -10.79 4.73 -5.22
N ARG A 69 -11.03 4.62 -6.52
CA ARG A 69 -11.83 3.57 -7.15
C ARG A 69 -11.49 2.16 -6.64
N VAL A 70 -10.32 2.03 -6.06
CA VAL A 70 -9.79 0.79 -5.47
C VAL A 70 -10.51 0.44 -4.16
N ALA A 71 -10.90 1.43 -3.36
CA ALA A 71 -11.47 1.22 -2.02
C ALA A 71 -12.97 1.58 -1.93
N VAL A 72 -13.53 2.21 -2.97
CA VAL A 72 -14.92 2.64 -3.02
C VAL A 72 -15.70 1.80 -4.04
N LYS A 73 -16.77 1.16 -3.58
CA LYS A 73 -17.69 0.40 -4.44
C LYS A 73 -18.68 1.33 -5.16
N SER A 74 -19.17 2.35 -4.46
CA SER A 74 -20.12 3.35 -4.98
C SER A 74 -20.20 4.58 -4.08
N GLY A 75 -20.65 5.71 -4.62
CA GLY A 75 -20.84 6.96 -3.89
C GLY A 75 -19.58 7.81 -3.75
N PHE A 76 -19.70 8.97 -3.06
CA PHE A 76 -18.64 9.96 -2.86
C PHE A 76 -18.75 10.57 -1.46
N GLY A 77 -17.61 10.93 -0.87
CA GLY A 77 -17.54 11.59 0.42
C GLY A 77 -18.25 10.80 1.52
N ALA A 78 -19.10 11.45 2.30
CA ALA A 78 -19.87 10.83 3.37
C ALA A 78 -20.88 9.75 2.90
N HIS A 79 -21.17 9.70 1.60
CA HIS A 79 -22.07 8.69 0.99
C HIS A 79 -21.28 7.58 0.26
N ALA A 80 -19.95 7.54 0.38
CA ALA A 80 -19.14 6.48 -0.20
C ALA A 80 -19.38 5.16 0.52
N VAL A 81 -19.60 4.10 -0.26
CA VAL A 81 -19.66 2.71 0.23
C VAL A 81 -18.30 2.07 -0.04
N ALA A 82 -17.60 1.67 1.00
CA ALA A 82 -16.34 0.96 0.90
C ALA A 82 -16.52 -0.38 0.18
N GLN A 83 -15.48 -0.82 -0.53
CA GLN A 83 -15.41 -2.23 -0.96
C GLN A 83 -15.39 -3.14 0.26
N GLU A 84 -15.98 -4.32 0.13
CA GLU A 84 -16.15 -5.25 1.26
C GLU A 84 -14.82 -5.62 1.91
N ASP A 85 -13.81 -5.98 1.10
CA ASP A 85 -12.48 -6.35 1.61
C ASP A 85 -11.80 -5.18 2.34
N TYR A 86 -11.99 -3.94 1.85
CA TYR A 86 -11.47 -2.75 2.54
C TYR A 86 -12.23 -2.46 3.84
N ALA A 87 -13.56 -2.65 3.86
CA ALA A 87 -14.34 -2.50 5.08
C ALA A 87 -13.94 -3.53 6.15
N GLN A 88 -13.71 -4.79 5.75
CA GLN A 88 -13.19 -5.84 6.63
C GLN A 88 -11.79 -5.50 7.15
N PHE A 89 -10.92 -4.97 6.27
CA PHE A 89 -9.58 -4.52 6.63
C PHE A 89 -9.64 -3.39 7.68
N ALA A 90 -10.47 -2.37 7.45
CA ALA A 90 -10.64 -1.27 8.39
C ALA A 90 -11.17 -1.73 9.75
N ALA A 91 -12.14 -2.65 9.75
CA ALA A 91 -12.68 -3.25 10.96
C ALA A 91 -11.64 -4.08 11.72
N HIS A 92 -10.81 -4.87 11.00
CA HIS A 92 -9.75 -5.68 11.60
C HIS A 92 -8.69 -4.82 12.30
N TYR A 93 -8.25 -3.74 11.67
CA TYR A 93 -7.27 -2.83 12.25
C TYR A 93 -7.89 -1.81 13.23
N GLY A 94 -9.21 -1.61 13.20
CA GLY A 94 -9.91 -0.72 14.12
C GLY A 94 -9.76 0.76 13.79
N PHE A 95 -9.67 1.14 12.52
CA PHE A 95 -9.69 2.54 12.08
C PHE A 95 -10.96 2.88 11.30
N GLU A 96 -11.31 4.16 11.32
CA GLU A 96 -12.43 4.70 10.53
C GLU A 96 -11.94 5.13 9.13
N PRO A 97 -12.50 4.57 8.04
CA PRO A 97 -12.23 5.05 6.69
C PRO A 97 -12.99 6.36 6.43
N VAL A 98 -12.28 7.40 6.03
CA VAL A 98 -12.87 8.71 5.69
C VAL A 98 -12.60 9.01 4.22
N PHE A 99 -13.69 9.20 3.46
CA PHE A 99 -13.60 9.52 2.04
C PHE A 99 -13.80 11.02 1.83
N CYS A 100 -12.84 11.70 1.20
CA CYS A 100 -12.97 13.11 0.89
C CYS A 100 -13.98 13.35 -0.21
N ASN A 101 -14.65 14.49 -0.16
CA ASN A 101 -15.45 14.96 -1.28
C ASN A 101 -14.54 15.37 -2.45
N PRO A 102 -14.95 15.10 -3.70
CA PRO A 102 -14.27 15.65 -4.86
C PRO A 102 -14.18 17.18 -4.72
N ALA A 103 -13.02 17.76 -4.97
CA ALA A 103 -12.74 19.20 -4.89
C ALA A 103 -12.56 19.83 -3.48
N SER A 104 -12.47 19.04 -2.40
CA SER A 104 -12.15 19.56 -1.05
C SER A 104 -10.62 19.66 -0.82
N GLY A 105 -9.92 20.45 -1.63
CA GLY A 105 -8.45 20.59 -1.57
C GLY A 105 -7.87 20.98 -0.20
N ASN A 106 -8.66 21.64 0.66
CA ASN A 106 -8.24 22.04 2.00
C ASN A 106 -8.06 20.84 2.97
N GLU A 107 -8.74 19.71 2.71
CA GLU A 107 -8.68 18.53 3.57
C GLU A 107 -7.46 17.64 3.29
N LYS A 108 -6.77 17.84 2.15
CA LYS A 108 -5.72 16.96 1.61
C LYS A 108 -4.33 17.57 1.50
N GLY A 109 -4.16 18.84 1.75
CA GLY A 109 -2.90 19.57 1.50
C GLY A 109 -1.64 18.88 2.02
N LEU A 110 -1.75 18.03 3.04
CA LEU A 110 -0.60 17.35 3.62
C LEU A 110 -0.06 16.22 2.73
N VAL A 111 -0.93 15.34 2.21
CA VAL A 111 -0.48 14.19 1.41
C VAL A 111 -0.17 14.59 -0.04
N GLU A 112 -0.89 15.54 -0.62
CA GLU A 112 -0.60 16.09 -1.94
C GLU A 112 0.79 16.75 -1.98
N ASN A 113 1.15 17.48 -0.93
CA ASN A 113 2.50 18.02 -0.75
C ASN A 113 3.55 16.91 -0.69
N LEU A 114 3.24 15.75 -0.08
CA LEU A 114 4.14 14.61 -0.02
C LEU A 114 4.34 13.98 -1.40
N VAL A 115 3.27 13.76 -2.17
CA VAL A 115 3.37 13.27 -3.56
C VAL A 115 4.24 14.20 -4.41
N GLY A 116 4.02 15.51 -4.29
CA GLY A 116 4.85 16.53 -4.94
C GLY A 116 6.30 16.51 -4.49
N TYR A 117 6.55 16.31 -3.19
CA TYR A 117 7.90 16.19 -2.63
C TYR A 117 8.64 14.97 -3.20
N ILE A 118 8.00 13.80 -3.24
CA ILE A 118 8.58 12.57 -3.79
C ILE A 118 8.92 12.75 -5.27
N ARG A 119 8.02 13.32 -6.05
CA ARG A 119 8.27 13.60 -7.46
C ARG A 119 9.51 14.48 -7.67
N ARG A 120 9.69 15.52 -6.88
CA ARG A 120 10.82 16.48 -7.04
C ARG A 120 12.13 15.98 -6.44
N ASN A 121 12.09 15.27 -5.32
CA ASN A 121 13.30 14.99 -4.54
C ASN A 121 13.78 13.53 -4.63
N VAL A 122 12.91 12.60 -5.04
CA VAL A 122 13.26 11.19 -5.15
C VAL A 122 13.21 10.72 -6.61
N CYS A 123 12.31 11.29 -7.41
CA CYS A 123 12.17 10.92 -8.82
C CYS A 123 12.93 11.83 -9.80
N VAL A 124 13.73 12.78 -9.30
CA VAL A 124 14.59 13.64 -10.11
C VAL A 124 16.00 13.67 -9.50
N PRO A 125 17.06 13.25 -10.26
CA PRO A 125 17.00 12.57 -11.57
C PRO A 125 16.28 11.22 -11.49
N LEU A 126 15.83 10.70 -12.64
CA LEU A 126 15.08 9.43 -12.69
C LEU A 126 15.85 8.31 -11.97
N PRO A 127 15.28 7.67 -10.96
CA PRO A 127 15.95 6.61 -10.21
C PRO A 127 16.33 5.44 -11.13
N ARG A 128 17.53 4.92 -10.95
CA ARG A 128 18.00 3.70 -11.60
C ARG A 128 18.16 2.63 -10.54
N VAL A 129 17.36 1.57 -10.61
CA VAL A 129 17.30 0.50 -9.62
C VAL A 129 17.25 -0.86 -10.32
N ARG A 130 17.67 -1.90 -9.62
CA ARG A 130 17.64 -3.28 -10.14
C ARG A 130 16.29 -3.95 -9.90
N SER A 131 15.61 -3.58 -8.81
CA SER A 131 14.32 -4.14 -8.43
C SER A 131 13.45 -3.09 -7.73
N LEU A 132 12.15 -3.38 -7.58
CA LEU A 132 11.22 -2.57 -6.80
C LEU A 132 11.57 -2.55 -5.30
N GLU A 133 12.13 -3.64 -4.79
CA GLU A 133 12.59 -3.73 -3.40
C GLU A 133 13.72 -2.72 -3.14
N GLU A 134 14.68 -2.58 -4.09
CA GLU A 134 15.74 -1.57 -3.99
C GLU A 134 15.16 -0.15 -3.99
N LEU A 135 14.17 0.12 -4.85
CA LEU A 135 13.47 1.40 -4.86
C LEU A 135 12.80 1.67 -3.52
N ASN A 136 12.05 0.69 -3.03
CA ASN A 136 11.29 0.80 -1.79
C ASN A 136 12.19 0.99 -0.57
N ALA A 137 13.34 0.32 -0.53
CA ALA A 137 14.34 0.56 0.51
C ALA A 137 14.84 2.01 0.51
N LYS A 138 15.13 2.60 -0.68
CA LYS A 138 15.53 3.99 -0.82
C LYS A 138 14.41 4.96 -0.40
N LEU A 139 13.15 4.67 -0.76
CA LEU A 139 11.99 5.48 -0.36
C LEU A 139 11.81 5.48 1.17
N LEU A 140 11.90 4.32 1.82
CA LEU A 140 11.79 4.20 3.27
C LEU A 140 12.97 4.90 3.99
N GLU A 141 14.19 4.82 3.45
CA GLU A 141 15.33 5.58 3.97
C GLU A 141 15.08 7.10 3.92
N GLN A 142 14.51 7.60 2.82
CA GLN A 142 14.14 9.02 2.71
C GLN A 142 13.02 9.39 3.70
N CYS A 143 12.05 8.52 3.92
CA CYS A 143 11.02 8.73 4.95
C CYS A 143 11.65 8.81 6.36
N ALA A 144 12.64 7.95 6.65
CA ALA A 144 13.36 7.99 7.91
C ALA A 144 14.20 9.26 8.06
N LYS A 145 14.91 9.67 7.02
CA LYS A 145 15.66 10.94 6.99
C LYS A 145 14.78 12.17 7.20
N TYR A 146 13.55 12.13 6.67
CA TYR A 146 12.59 13.23 6.83
C TYR A 146 12.20 13.47 8.29
N GLN A 147 12.42 12.53 9.20
CA GLN A 147 12.13 12.71 10.62
C GLN A 147 12.98 13.81 11.28
N THR A 148 14.15 14.13 10.73
CA THR A 148 14.98 15.25 11.21
C THR A 148 14.47 16.62 10.74
N HIS A 149 13.56 16.64 9.76
CA HIS A 149 12.99 17.86 9.21
C HIS A 149 12.03 18.52 10.20
N ARG A 150 11.97 19.85 10.18
CA ARG A 150 10.95 20.63 10.89
C ARG A 150 10.01 21.26 9.88
N VAL A 151 8.74 20.94 10.01
CA VAL A 151 7.68 21.51 9.16
C VAL A 151 7.31 22.89 9.71
N ASP A 152 7.08 23.85 8.81
CA ASP A 152 6.66 25.20 9.19
C ASP A 152 5.41 25.15 10.08
N ASN A 153 5.37 26.04 11.08
CA ASN A 153 4.30 26.11 12.09
C ASN A 153 4.17 24.87 13.01
N LYS A 154 5.17 23.98 13.03
CA LYS A 154 5.22 22.88 14.02
C LYS A 154 6.24 23.18 15.12
N PRO A 155 5.94 22.81 16.39
CA PRO A 155 6.78 23.16 17.52
C PRO A 155 8.11 22.40 17.56
N ALA A 156 8.17 21.22 16.97
CA ALA A 156 9.32 20.31 17.03
C ALA A 156 9.60 19.65 15.68
N SER A 157 10.64 18.83 15.60
CA SER A 157 10.94 18.01 14.44
C SER A 157 9.87 16.93 14.21
N VAL A 158 9.78 16.44 12.97
CA VAL A 158 8.84 15.36 12.62
C VAL A 158 9.04 14.12 13.50
N GLY A 159 10.29 13.77 13.81
CA GLY A 159 10.60 12.60 14.64
C GLY A 159 10.19 12.77 16.11
N GLU A 160 10.40 13.94 16.69
CA GLU A 160 9.93 14.24 18.05
C GLU A 160 8.41 14.18 18.14
N MET A 161 7.73 14.83 17.19
CA MET A 161 6.27 14.79 17.10
C MET A 161 5.72 13.39 16.78
N LEU A 162 6.44 12.57 15.99
CA LEU A 162 6.06 11.18 15.73
C LEU A 162 6.12 10.34 17.03
N THR A 163 7.11 10.60 17.87
CA THR A 163 7.24 9.91 19.17
C THR A 163 6.03 10.21 20.08
N GLU A 164 5.56 11.45 20.07
CA GLU A 164 4.34 11.85 20.76
C GLU A 164 3.08 11.22 20.11
N GLU A 165 2.95 11.33 18.78
CA GLU A 165 1.79 10.80 18.05
C GLU A 165 1.61 9.29 18.22
N ARG A 166 2.71 8.53 18.33
CA ARG A 166 2.67 7.07 18.58
C ARG A 166 1.92 6.70 19.85
N GLN A 167 1.91 7.56 20.87
CA GLN A 167 1.16 7.30 22.10
C GLN A 167 -0.37 7.36 21.89
N ALA A 168 -0.81 8.05 20.84
CA ALA A 168 -2.23 8.18 20.47
C ALA A 168 -2.68 7.18 19.39
N LEU A 169 -1.76 6.42 18.79
CA LEU A 169 -2.09 5.36 17.85
C LEU A 169 -2.62 4.13 18.61
N HIS A 170 -3.54 3.40 17.99
CA HIS A 170 -4.01 2.13 18.53
C HIS A 170 -2.95 1.03 18.34
N ALA A 171 -2.98 0.01 19.19
CA ALA A 171 -2.09 -1.13 19.06
C ALA A 171 -2.35 -1.89 17.75
N ILE A 172 -1.28 -2.36 17.11
CA ILE A 172 -1.38 -3.20 15.92
C ILE A 172 -1.96 -4.56 16.33
N PRO A 173 -2.98 -5.09 15.63
CA PRO A 173 -3.50 -6.43 15.89
C PRO A 173 -2.39 -7.49 15.85
N ARG A 174 -2.51 -8.50 16.72
CA ARG A 174 -1.53 -9.60 16.80
C ARG A 174 -1.39 -10.40 15.51
N TYR A 175 -2.50 -10.52 14.77
CA TYR A 175 -2.55 -11.25 13.50
C TYR A 175 -2.72 -10.27 12.34
N THR A 176 -1.90 -10.43 11.31
CA THR A 176 -2.02 -9.67 10.07
C THR A 176 -3.15 -10.26 9.23
N LEU A 177 -4.02 -9.42 8.68
CA LEU A 177 -5.05 -9.86 7.75
C LEU A 177 -4.40 -10.30 6.43
N ASP A 178 -4.87 -11.43 5.90
CA ASP A 178 -4.47 -11.90 4.57
C ASP A 178 -5.14 -11.02 3.49
N THR A 179 -4.37 -10.15 2.86
CA THR A 179 -4.83 -9.18 1.85
C THR A 179 -4.70 -9.71 0.42
N SER A 180 -4.39 -11.00 0.25
CA SER A 180 -4.25 -11.60 -1.08
C SER A 180 -5.59 -11.76 -1.79
N LYS A 181 -5.58 -11.57 -3.10
CA LYS A 181 -6.69 -11.99 -3.96
C LYS A 181 -6.65 -13.50 -4.16
N LYS A 182 -7.76 -14.18 -3.89
CA LYS A 182 -7.84 -15.65 -3.92
C LYS A 182 -8.46 -16.14 -5.21
N PHE A 183 -7.82 -17.15 -5.80
CA PHE A 183 -8.31 -17.89 -6.97
C PHE A 183 -8.33 -19.39 -6.67
N TYR A 184 -9.18 -20.12 -7.34
CA TYR A 184 -9.38 -21.56 -7.11
C TYR A 184 -9.26 -22.36 -8.43
N PRO A 185 -8.11 -22.26 -9.14
CA PRO A 185 -7.94 -22.99 -10.39
C PRO A 185 -7.67 -24.47 -10.16
N THR A 186 -8.04 -25.28 -11.17
CA THR A 186 -7.61 -26.68 -11.25
C THR A 186 -6.31 -26.78 -12.05
N VAL A 187 -5.39 -27.63 -11.59
CA VAL A 187 -4.14 -27.90 -12.30
C VAL A 187 -4.40 -28.57 -13.64
N GLY A 188 -3.98 -27.91 -14.70
CA GLY A 188 -4.17 -28.39 -16.07
C GLY A 188 -3.31 -29.61 -16.43
N ARG A 189 -3.58 -30.20 -17.61
CA ARG A 189 -2.85 -31.37 -18.15
C ARG A 189 -1.32 -31.15 -18.30
N TYR A 190 -0.91 -29.92 -18.46
CA TYR A 190 0.52 -29.54 -18.57
C TYR A 190 1.15 -29.20 -17.23
N ALA A 191 0.51 -29.56 -16.12
CA ALA A 191 0.94 -29.23 -14.75
C ALA A 191 1.09 -27.72 -14.56
N THR A 192 0.07 -26.97 -14.95
CA THR A 192 0.04 -25.51 -14.83
C THR A 192 -1.29 -25.05 -14.25
N VAL A 193 -1.27 -23.93 -13.54
CA VAL A 193 -2.44 -23.15 -13.11
C VAL A 193 -2.47 -21.81 -13.83
N ILE A 194 -3.68 -21.36 -14.20
CA ILE A 194 -3.89 -20.06 -14.85
C ILE A 194 -4.48 -19.11 -13.79
N VAL A 195 -3.81 -17.98 -13.60
CA VAL A 195 -4.25 -16.92 -12.72
C VAL A 195 -4.31 -15.63 -13.52
N GLU A 196 -5.51 -15.09 -13.69
CA GLU A 196 -5.77 -14.00 -14.64
C GLU A 196 -5.31 -14.38 -16.05
N THR A 197 -4.28 -13.71 -16.57
CA THR A 197 -3.72 -13.97 -17.92
C THR A 197 -2.38 -14.73 -17.87
N ASN A 198 -1.86 -15.03 -16.68
CA ASN A 198 -0.56 -15.67 -16.50
C ASN A 198 -0.71 -17.17 -16.23
N GLN A 199 0.28 -17.92 -16.65
CA GLN A 199 0.35 -19.36 -16.46
C GLN A 199 1.57 -19.70 -15.60
N TYR A 200 1.35 -20.49 -14.54
CA TYR A 200 2.37 -20.86 -13.57
C TYR A 200 2.51 -22.38 -13.52
N SER A 201 3.75 -22.87 -13.57
CA SER A 201 4.03 -24.30 -13.47
C SER A 201 3.95 -24.79 -12.03
N VAL A 202 3.43 -26.00 -11.85
CA VAL A 202 3.39 -26.73 -10.59
C VAL A 202 3.93 -28.14 -10.78
N PRO A 203 4.34 -28.88 -9.72
CA PRO A 203 4.79 -30.26 -9.87
C PRO A 203 3.75 -31.16 -10.54
N CYS A 204 4.20 -32.04 -11.43
CA CYS A 204 3.33 -32.87 -12.28
C CYS A 204 2.36 -33.80 -11.53
N GLY A 205 2.71 -34.17 -10.29
CA GLY A 205 1.87 -35.01 -9.44
C GLY A 205 0.51 -34.40 -9.04
N TYR A 206 0.34 -33.09 -9.26
CA TYR A 206 -0.88 -32.37 -8.86
C TYR A 206 -1.89 -32.15 -10.00
N ARG A 207 -1.68 -32.75 -11.18
CA ARG A 207 -2.60 -32.65 -12.32
C ARG A 207 -4.02 -33.03 -11.94
N GLY A 208 -4.99 -32.24 -12.37
CA GLY A 208 -6.40 -32.48 -12.12
C GLY A 208 -6.87 -32.11 -10.69
N GLN A 209 -5.97 -31.68 -9.82
CA GLN A 209 -6.34 -31.28 -8.46
C GLN A 209 -6.71 -29.80 -8.40
N SER A 210 -7.66 -29.47 -7.54
CA SER A 210 -8.00 -28.07 -7.26
C SER A 210 -6.96 -27.45 -6.33
N THR A 211 -6.61 -26.20 -6.63
CA THR A 211 -5.63 -25.44 -5.83
C THR A 211 -6.25 -24.14 -5.34
N THR A 212 -5.69 -23.57 -4.29
CA THR A 212 -5.93 -22.19 -3.88
C THR A 212 -4.71 -21.38 -4.26
N VAL A 213 -4.90 -20.34 -5.08
CA VAL A 213 -3.83 -19.40 -5.38
C VAL A 213 -4.10 -18.08 -4.70
N LYS A 214 -3.12 -17.61 -3.94
CA LYS A 214 -3.11 -16.30 -3.29
C LYS A 214 -2.22 -15.37 -4.09
N ALA A 215 -2.79 -14.32 -4.66
CA ALA A 215 -2.06 -13.32 -5.41
C ALA A 215 -1.81 -12.08 -4.53
N TYR A 216 -0.55 -11.79 -4.30
CA TYR A 216 -0.05 -10.60 -3.61
C TYR A 216 0.49 -9.59 -4.65
N PRO A 217 0.79 -8.34 -4.26
CA PRO A 217 1.28 -7.32 -5.19
C PRO A 217 2.57 -7.71 -5.95
N ASN A 218 3.46 -8.50 -5.34
CA ASN A 218 4.78 -8.82 -5.87
C ASN A 218 5.04 -10.32 -6.07
N HIS A 219 4.14 -11.21 -5.63
CA HIS A 219 4.28 -12.67 -5.79
C HIS A 219 2.93 -13.36 -5.75
N ILE A 220 2.94 -14.64 -6.10
CA ILE A 220 1.81 -15.54 -5.87
C ILE A 220 2.24 -16.73 -5.02
N GLU A 221 1.30 -17.25 -4.25
CA GLU A 221 1.45 -18.51 -3.53
C GLU A 221 0.43 -19.51 -4.07
N ILE A 222 0.86 -20.73 -4.32
CA ILE A 222 -0.02 -21.82 -4.79
C ILE A 222 -0.11 -22.87 -3.69
N TRP A 223 -1.33 -23.16 -3.27
CA TRP A 223 -1.63 -24.08 -2.17
C TRP A 223 -2.46 -25.25 -2.69
N LEU A 224 -2.06 -26.46 -2.33
CA LEU A 224 -2.87 -27.66 -2.52
C LEU A 224 -3.50 -28.04 -1.18
N SER A 225 -4.80 -27.85 -1.06
CA SER A 225 -5.49 -27.99 0.22
C SER A 225 -4.85 -27.05 1.27
N LEU A 226 -4.19 -27.61 2.29
CA LEU A 226 -3.45 -26.86 3.32
C LEU A 226 -1.93 -26.86 3.11
N ILE A 227 -1.45 -27.40 1.98
CA ILE A 227 -0.01 -27.54 1.68
C ILE A 227 0.37 -26.47 0.67
N HIS A 228 1.38 -25.68 1.02
CA HIS A 228 2.00 -24.74 0.08
C HIS A 228 2.87 -25.51 -0.93
N ILE A 229 2.74 -25.17 -2.21
CA ILE A 229 3.45 -25.81 -3.33
C ILE A 229 4.50 -24.86 -3.88
#